data_f48bbd4b765e6313a7e5dd4d12d9146a
#
_entry.id   f48bbd4b765e6313a7e5dd4d12d9146a
#
_cell.length_a   1.000
_cell.length_b   1.000
_cell.length_c   1.000
_cell.angle_alpha   90.00
_cell.angle_beta   90.00
_cell.angle_gamma   90.00
#
_symmetry.space_group_name_H-M   'P 1'
#
loop_
_entity.id
_entity.type
_entity.pdbx_description
1 polymer ?
#
loop_
_entity_poly.entity_id
_entity_poly.type
_entity_poly.pdbx_seq_one_letter_code
_entity_poly.pdbx_strand_id
1 'polypeptide(L)'
;MTEQFKFKLALTDILILAYILLQVTMLIVFRGLTNLFLPIVYLVAAGMILLLASVTPTERPSPYHFIRHFTPLALVLIFYRVIGVQLSLAGFHAKDALFYNLEYTVMGMYPSFVLQRLMEVWLNELSYAFYFSGILLLCWAIIKFYRHGNLDIFENFMSALVMGGVLCLVIASVFPVYGPGRALEEYYYLGIYGPYLSVVAPFIMTIFTPTVGGFPSLYFCLLTIASYYLWDYGKRYIIISFVILTAVFWGGVYLRYHYLLDALAALLLAFLSATVANFIFFFKHGKNIEDAGRETIESGN
;
A
#
# COMPACT_ATOMS: atom_id res chain seq x y z
N MET A 1 -11.25 37.48 -12.03
CA MET A 1 -12.03 36.26 -11.85
C MET A 1 -11.51 35.61 -10.56
N THR A 2 -12.27 35.75 -9.49
CA THR A 2 -11.97 35.08 -8.21
C THR A 2 -12.33 33.61 -8.38
N GLU A 3 -11.34 32.75 -8.55
CA GLU A 3 -11.56 31.32 -8.44
C GLU A 3 -12.14 31.03 -7.05
N GLN A 4 -13.41 30.64 -7.00
CA GLN A 4 -14.02 30.17 -5.76
C GLN A 4 -13.38 28.84 -5.39
N PHE A 5 -12.50 28.86 -4.42
CA PHE A 5 -12.00 27.64 -3.79
C PHE A 5 -13.16 26.94 -3.08
N LYS A 6 -13.71 25.90 -3.68
CA LYS A 6 -14.71 25.06 -3.03
C LYS A 6 -13.97 23.94 -2.27
N PHE A 7 -14.15 23.91 -0.96
CA PHE A 7 -13.70 22.78 -0.15
C PHE A 7 -14.39 21.50 -0.63
N LYS A 8 -13.61 20.55 -1.16
CA LYS A 8 -14.13 19.26 -1.62
C LYS A 8 -13.13 18.17 -1.28
N LEU A 9 -13.56 17.22 -0.47
CA LEU A 9 -12.76 16.02 -0.17
C LEU A 9 -12.80 15.04 -1.35
N ALA A 10 -11.62 14.56 -1.74
CA ALA A 10 -11.48 13.43 -2.65
C ALA A 10 -11.69 12.11 -1.90
N LEU A 11 -11.93 11.01 -2.62
CA LEU A 11 -12.06 9.70 -1.99
C LEU A 11 -10.80 9.32 -1.20
N THR A 12 -9.62 9.64 -1.73
CA THR A 12 -8.34 9.44 -1.05
C THR A 12 -8.27 10.15 0.30
N ASP A 13 -8.79 11.39 0.39
CA ASP A 13 -8.80 12.16 1.62
C ASP A 13 -9.70 11.50 2.66
N ILE A 14 -10.90 11.07 2.24
CA ILE A 14 -11.89 10.41 3.12
C ILE A 14 -11.31 9.12 3.68
N LEU A 15 -10.67 8.31 2.86
CA LEU A 15 -10.09 7.02 3.28
C LEU A 15 -9.00 7.21 4.33
N ILE A 16 -8.09 8.16 4.10
CA ILE A 16 -6.99 8.39 5.05
C ILE A 16 -7.47 9.04 6.35
N LEU A 17 -8.45 9.95 6.27
CA LEU A 17 -9.06 10.56 7.47
C LEU A 17 -9.83 9.52 8.29
N ALA A 18 -10.57 8.61 7.65
CA ALA A 18 -11.24 7.50 8.33
C ALA A 18 -10.23 6.56 9.02
N TYR A 19 -9.10 6.27 8.35
CA TYR A 19 -8.02 5.49 8.96
C TYR A 19 -7.42 6.22 10.17
N ILE A 20 -7.12 7.51 10.06
CA ILE A 20 -6.59 8.32 11.17
C ILE A 20 -7.55 8.29 12.37
N LEU A 21 -8.84 8.50 12.12
CA LEU A 21 -9.86 8.45 13.18
C LEU A 21 -9.86 7.09 13.87
N LEU A 22 -9.83 5.99 13.11
CA LEU A 22 -9.74 4.64 13.66
C LEU A 22 -8.51 4.46 14.54
N GLN A 23 -7.32 4.88 14.08
CA GLN A 23 -6.08 4.71 14.83
C GLN A 23 -6.02 5.56 16.10
N VAL A 24 -6.47 6.81 16.03
CA VAL A 24 -6.58 7.67 17.22
C VAL A 24 -7.55 7.06 18.25
N THR A 25 -8.69 6.56 17.80
CA THR A 25 -9.66 5.88 18.67
C THR A 25 -9.04 4.64 19.31
N MET A 26 -8.35 3.80 18.55
CA MET A 26 -7.65 2.61 19.08
C MET A 26 -6.59 3.00 20.12
N LEU A 27 -5.79 4.03 19.86
CA LEU A 27 -4.78 4.49 20.80
C LEU A 27 -5.41 4.97 22.12
N ILE A 28 -6.49 5.73 22.05
CA ILE A 28 -7.20 6.22 23.23
C ILE A 28 -7.81 5.06 24.03
N VAL A 29 -8.46 4.11 23.36
CA VAL A 29 -9.11 2.97 24.00
C VAL A 29 -8.11 2.05 24.69
N PHE A 30 -6.99 1.73 24.04
CA PHE A 30 -6.02 0.75 24.56
C PHE A 30 -4.94 1.36 25.47
N ARG A 31 -4.65 2.65 25.35
CA ARG A 31 -3.57 3.33 26.09
C ARG A 31 -4.02 4.52 26.92
N GLY A 32 -5.25 4.96 26.73
CA GLY A 32 -5.72 6.21 27.33
C GLY A 32 -4.91 7.40 26.79
N LEU A 33 -4.79 8.44 27.59
CA LEU A 33 -4.04 9.66 27.24
C LEU A 33 -2.60 9.66 27.76
N THR A 34 -2.02 8.50 28.07
CA THR A 34 -0.67 8.40 28.65
C THR A 34 0.44 8.70 27.63
N ASN A 35 0.18 8.53 26.35
CA ASN A 35 1.12 8.86 25.27
C ASN A 35 0.40 9.64 24.16
N LEU A 36 0.57 10.96 24.16
CA LEU A 36 -0.06 11.87 23.19
C LEU A 36 0.75 12.02 21.89
N PHE A 37 1.98 11.52 21.84
CA PHE A 37 2.84 11.72 20.66
C PHE A 37 2.21 11.15 19.37
N LEU A 38 1.80 9.89 19.38
CA LEU A 38 1.19 9.26 18.19
C LEU A 38 -0.16 9.89 17.80
N PRO A 39 -1.11 10.12 18.71
CA PRO A 39 -2.33 10.88 18.38
C PRO A 39 -2.05 12.25 17.75
N ILE A 40 -1.06 12.99 18.25
CA ILE A 40 -0.67 14.28 17.67
C ILE A 40 -0.14 14.11 16.24
N VAL A 41 0.72 13.09 15.97
CA VAL A 41 1.19 12.79 14.62
C VAL A 41 0.04 12.52 13.66
N TYR A 42 -0.95 11.73 14.05
CA TYR A 42 -2.15 11.45 13.26
C TYR A 42 -3.00 12.70 13.04
N LEU A 43 -3.19 13.54 14.07
CA LEU A 43 -3.97 14.78 13.95
C LEU A 43 -3.27 15.82 13.06
N VAL A 44 -1.94 15.93 13.12
CA VAL A 44 -1.16 16.79 12.22
C VAL A 44 -1.32 16.32 10.76
N ALA A 45 -1.26 15.00 10.52
CA ALA A 45 -1.50 14.44 9.20
C ALA A 45 -2.94 14.73 8.71
N ALA A 46 -3.94 14.62 9.57
CA ALA A 46 -5.31 14.99 9.23
C ALA A 46 -5.43 16.48 8.87
N GLY A 47 -4.82 17.36 9.67
CA GLY A 47 -4.77 18.81 9.40
C GLY A 47 -4.11 19.11 8.05
N MET A 48 -3.03 18.42 7.69
CA MET A 48 -2.38 18.55 6.39
C MET A 48 -3.31 18.16 5.22
N ILE A 49 -4.04 17.04 5.33
CA ILE A 49 -5.03 16.62 4.32
C ILE A 49 -6.12 17.65 4.15
N LEU A 50 -6.69 18.16 5.25
CA LEU A 50 -7.75 19.17 5.22
C LEU A 50 -7.25 20.50 4.62
N LEU A 51 -6.03 20.89 4.94
CA LEU A 51 -5.39 22.08 4.36
C LEU A 51 -5.21 21.94 2.84
N LEU A 52 -4.67 20.80 2.38
CA LEU A 52 -4.52 20.54 0.95
C LEU A 52 -5.87 20.51 0.24
N ALA A 53 -6.92 19.95 0.85
CA ALA A 53 -8.27 19.91 0.30
C ALA A 53 -8.89 21.33 0.17
N SER A 54 -8.48 22.29 1.01
CA SER A 54 -8.99 23.65 0.98
C SER A 54 -8.29 24.57 -0.03
N VAL A 55 -7.05 24.25 -0.41
CA VAL A 55 -6.19 25.14 -1.23
C VAL A 55 -6.07 24.68 -2.69
N THR A 56 -6.33 23.39 -2.97
CA THR A 56 -6.06 22.82 -4.29
C THR A 56 -7.22 23.05 -5.27
N PRO A 57 -7.01 23.72 -6.43
CA PRO A 57 -8.03 23.83 -7.47
C PRO A 57 -8.30 22.45 -8.10
N THR A 58 -9.59 22.16 -8.37
CA THR A 58 -10.05 20.82 -8.76
C THR A 58 -10.07 20.55 -10.27
N GLU A 59 -9.84 21.57 -11.12
CA GLU A 59 -10.23 21.50 -12.53
C GLU A 59 -9.11 21.35 -13.56
N ARG A 60 -7.80 21.42 -13.15
CA ARG A 60 -6.68 21.33 -14.12
C ARG A 60 -5.52 20.50 -13.58
N PRO A 61 -4.83 19.73 -14.45
CA PRO A 61 -3.57 19.09 -14.07
C PRO A 61 -2.56 20.16 -13.65
N SER A 62 -2.13 20.10 -12.40
CA SER A 62 -1.14 21.02 -11.85
C SER A 62 -0.26 20.25 -10.86
N PRO A 63 0.97 20.71 -10.57
CA PRO A 63 1.80 20.11 -9.54
C PRO A 63 1.09 19.99 -8.18
N TYR A 64 0.21 20.97 -7.86
CA TYR A 64 -0.62 20.93 -6.64
C TYR A 64 -1.61 19.76 -6.66
N HIS A 65 -2.20 19.45 -7.81
CA HIS A 65 -3.10 18.31 -7.98
C HIS A 65 -2.35 16.99 -7.74
N PHE A 66 -1.13 16.86 -8.26
CA PHE A 66 -0.29 15.70 -8.00
C PHE A 66 0.01 15.57 -6.50
N ILE A 67 0.49 16.65 -5.85
CA ILE A 67 0.80 16.66 -4.42
C ILE A 67 -0.42 16.24 -3.60
N ARG A 68 -1.60 16.79 -3.91
CA ARG A 68 -2.83 16.48 -3.20
C ARG A 68 -3.16 14.98 -3.23
N HIS A 69 -3.17 14.38 -4.43
CA HIS A 69 -3.53 12.96 -4.57
C HIS A 69 -2.40 12.02 -4.15
N PHE A 70 -1.14 12.46 -4.22
CA PHE A 70 -0.01 11.68 -3.75
C PHE A 70 0.14 11.70 -2.22
N THR A 71 -0.25 12.78 -1.56
CA THR A 71 -0.10 12.91 -0.10
C THR A 71 -0.79 11.80 0.70
N PRO A 72 -2.05 11.40 0.42
CA PRO A 72 -2.68 10.27 1.11
C PRO A 72 -1.90 8.96 0.95
N LEU A 73 -1.35 8.67 -0.23
CA LEU A 73 -0.51 7.50 -0.46
C LEU A 73 0.81 7.60 0.31
N ALA A 74 1.45 8.77 0.33
CA ALA A 74 2.65 9.01 1.13
C ALA A 74 2.38 8.79 2.62
N LEU A 75 1.22 9.24 3.12
CA LEU A 75 0.80 8.99 4.50
C LEU A 75 0.58 7.50 4.78
N VAL A 76 0.01 6.73 3.85
CA VAL A 76 -0.08 5.26 3.97
C VAL A 76 1.31 4.65 4.20
N LEU A 77 2.31 5.06 3.41
CA LEU A 77 3.69 4.55 3.55
C LEU A 77 4.32 4.97 4.89
N ILE A 78 4.10 6.21 5.33
CA ILE A 78 4.56 6.70 6.63
C ILE A 78 3.87 5.93 7.77
N PHE A 79 2.56 5.76 7.71
CA PHE A 79 1.81 5.03 8.73
C PHE A 79 2.16 3.54 8.77
N TYR A 80 2.54 2.96 7.63
CA TYR A 80 3.09 1.61 7.61
C TYR A 80 4.34 1.49 8.48
N ARG A 81 5.20 2.49 8.48
CA ARG A 81 6.37 2.52 9.38
C ARG A 81 5.98 2.75 10.85
N VAL A 82 5.00 3.62 11.08
CA VAL A 82 4.53 4.00 12.43
C VAL A 82 3.77 2.87 13.13
N ILE A 83 3.07 2.02 12.37
CA ILE A 83 2.23 0.94 12.95
C ILE A 83 3.03 -0.01 13.85
N GLY A 84 4.30 -0.30 13.53
CA GLY A 84 5.16 -1.14 14.35
C GLY A 84 5.41 -0.55 15.74
N VAL A 85 5.61 0.77 15.80
CA VAL A 85 5.77 1.50 17.09
C VAL A 85 4.46 1.49 17.86
N GLN A 86 3.35 1.75 17.16
CA GLN A 86 2.02 1.75 17.77
C GLN A 86 1.66 0.39 18.39
N LEU A 87 1.89 -0.70 17.67
CA LEU A 87 1.60 -2.06 18.14
C LEU A 87 2.49 -2.44 19.34
N SER A 88 3.77 -2.08 19.31
CA SER A 88 4.68 -2.29 20.45
C SER A 88 4.21 -1.53 21.69
N LEU A 89 3.81 -0.27 21.53
CA LEU A 89 3.26 0.54 22.63
C LEU A 89 1.92 0.00 23.11
N ALA A 90 1.09 -0.55 22.26
CA ALA A 90 -0.19 -1.15 22.61
C ALA A 90 -0.08 -2.52 23.29
N GLY A 91 1.12 -3.11 23.38
CA GLY A 91 1.35 -4.41 23.99
C GLY A 91 0.77 -5.58 23.18
N PHE A 92 0.57 -5.40 21.88
CA PHE A 92 0.13 -6.48 21.00
C PHE A 92 1.26 -7.48 20.76
N HIS A 93 0.90 -8.77 20.79
CA HIS A 93 1.82 -9.85 20.46
C HIS A 93 1.66 -10.26 18.99
N ALA A 94 2.79 -10.51 18.33
CA ALA A 94 2.80 -10.99 16.96
C ALA A 94 2.17 -12.39 16.84
N LYS A 95 1.44 -12.60 15.74
CA LYS A 95 0.64 -13.81 15.49
C LYS A 95 1.30 -14.74 14.46
N ASP A 96 2.62 -14.70 14.32
CA ASP A 96 3.38 -15.49 13.35
C ASP A 96 3.10 -16.98 13.45
N ALA A 97 2.87 -17.48 14.68
CA ALA A 97 2.55 -18.90 14.90
C ALA A 97 1.34 -19.38 14.08
N LEU A 98 0.33 -18.52 13.90
CA LEU A 98 -0.82 -18.85 13.06
C LEU A 98 -0.40 -19.02 11.60
N PHE A 99 0.48 -18.15 11.10
CA PHE A 99 0.89 -18.11 9.70
C PHE A 99 1.80 -19.28 9.33
N TYR A 100 2.87 -19.51 10.08
CA TYR A 100 3.77 -20.60 9.76
C TYR A 100 3.15 -21.99 10.00
N ASN A 101 2.26 -22.14 10.98
CA ASN A 101 1.50 -23.39 11.19
C ASN A 101 0.51 -23.64 10.03
N LEU A 102 -0.16 -22.60 9.53
CA LEU A 102 -1.06 -22.73 8.40
C LEU A 102 -0.29 -23.09 7.12
N GLU A 103 0.84 -22.44 6.84
CA GLU A 103 1.71 -22.81 5.71
C GLU A 103 2.18 -24.26 5.82
N TYR A 104 2.60 -24.68 6.99
CA TYR A 104 3.01 -26.06 7.21
C TYR A 104 1.85 -27.06 7.00
N THR A 105 0.67 -26.73 7.49
CA THR A 105 -0.52 -27.59 7.34
C THR A 105 -0.93 -27.75 5.87
N VAL A 106 -0.84 -26.67 5.09
CA VAL A 106 -1.25 -26.67 3.67
C VAL A 106 -0.18 -27.26 2.76
N MET A 107 1.11 -26.99 3.03
CA MET A 107 2.21 -27.32 2.12
C MET A 107 3.08 -28.48 2.62
N GLY A 108 2.91 -28.93 3.86
CA GLY A 108 3.77 -29.93 4.47
C GLY A 108 5.21 -29.44 4.77
N MET A 109 5.48 -28.15 4.54
CA MET A 109 6.82 -27.55 4.70
C MET A 109 6.72 -26.06 4.97
N TYR A 110 7.81 -25.47 5.44
CA TYR A 110 7.99 -24.02 5.46
C TYR A 110 8.72 -23.57 4.19
N PRO A 111 8.10 -22.79 3.30
CA PRO A 111 8.69 -22.40 2.02
C PRO A 111 10.07 -21.73 2.16
N SER A 112 10.22 -20.83 3.12
CA SER A 112 11.48 -20.13 3.39
C SER A 112 12.62 -21.08 3.84
N PHE A 113 12.31 -22.22 4.50
CA PHE A 113 13.31 -23.26 4.82
C PHE A 113 13.75 -24.05 3.60
N VAL A 114 12.84 -24.33 2.69
CA VAL A 114 13.20 -25.03 1.46
C VAL A 114 14.09 -24.14 0.60
N LEU A 115 13.74 -22.87 0.50
CA LEU A 115 14.49 -21.89 -0.30
C LEU A 115 15.88 -21.58 0.27
N GLN A 116 16.12 -21.74 1.58
CA GLN A 116 17.46 -21.51 2.12
C GLN A 116 18.51 -22.47 1.55
N ARG A 117 18.11 -23.66 1.06
CA ARG A 117 19.03 -24.62 0.39
C ARG A 117 19.58 -24.08 -0.95
N LEU A 118 18.92 -23.09 -1.51
CA LEU A 118 19.30 -22.44 -2.76
C LEU A 118 20.13 -21.15 -2.54
N MET A 119 20.49 -20.84 -1.27
CA MET A 119 21.16 -19.58 -0.95
C MET A 119 22.60 -19.59 -1.45
N GLU A 120 22.78 -18.82 -2.53
CA GLU A 120 24.06 -18.54 -3.17
C GLU A 120 24.24 -17.01 -3.28
N VAL A 121 25.48 -16.54 -3.22
CA VAL A 121 25.79 -15.10 -3.24
C VAL A 121 25.12 -14.36 -4.42
N TRP A 122 25.22 -14.91 -5.61
CA TRP A 122 24.63 -14.32 -6.81
C TRP A 122 23.10 -14.31 -6.78
N LEU A 123 22.49 -15.37 -6.21
CA LEU A 123 21.04 -15.49 -6.12
C LEU A 123 20.47 -14.59 -5.03
N ASN A 124 21.22 -14.35 -3.95
CA ASN A 124 20.88 -13.37 -2.93
C ASN A 124 20.81 -11.95 -3.55
N GLU A 125 21.85 -11.54 -4.29
CA GLU A 125 21.90 -10.24 -4.96
C GLU A 125 20.77 -10.08 -5.98
N LEU A 126 20.53 -11.12 -6.79
CA LEU A 126 19.46 -11.14 -7.78
C LEU A 126 18.08 -11.05 -7.11
N SER A 127 17.86 -11.75 -6.00
CA SER A 127 16.60 -11.72 -5.26
C SER A 127 16.31 -10.35 -4.66
N TYR A 128 17.33 -9.62 -4.18
CA TYR A 128 17.20 -8.23 -3.80
C TYR A 128 16.84 -7.34 -5.00
N ALA A 129 17.52 -7.50 -6.14
CA ALA A 129 17.20 -6.76 -7.35
C ALA A 129 15.75 -7.00 -7.81
N PHE A 130 15.30 -8.25 -7.78
CA PHE A 130 13.93 -8.63 -8.06
C PHE A 130 12.95 -7.96 -7.10
N TYR A 131 13.21 -8.02 -5.80
CA TYR A 131 12.33 -7.39 -4.82
C TYR A 131 12.21 -5.88 -5.03
N PHE A 132 13.32 -5.18 -5.25
CA PHE A 132 13.30 -3.74 -5.48
C PHE A 132 12.78 -3.32 -6.86
N SER A 133 12.74 -4.21 -7.85
CA SER A 133 12.21 -3.89 -9.18
C SER A 133 10.75 -3.40 -9.15
N GLY A 134 9.97 -3.85 -8.19
CA GLY A 134 8.60 -3.42 -8.02
C GLY A 134 8.46 -1.94 -7.64
N ILE A 135 9.42 -1.35 -6.89
CA ILE A 135 9.39 0.08 -6.58
C ILE A 135 9.45 0.88 -7.89
N LEU A 136 10.29 0.45 -8.83
CA LEU A 136 10.42 1.09 -10.14
C LEU A 136 9.11 0.99 -10.93
N LEU A 137 8.44 -0.16 -10.90
CA LEU A 137 7.12 -0.35 -11.53
C LEU A 137 6.07 0.58 -10.91
N LEU A 138 6.00 0.66 -9.59
CA LEU A 138 5.02 1.50 -8.89
C LEU A 138 5.24 3.00 -9.19
N CYS A 139 6.48 3.47 -9.08
CA CYS A 139 6.84 4.85 -9.40
C CYS A 139 6.52 5.17 -10.86
N TRP A 140 6.90 4.27 -11.77
CA TRP A 140 6.61 4.44 -13.19
C TRP A 140 5.11 4.46 -13.49
N ALA A 141 4.31 3.60 -12.87
CA ALA A 141 2.86 3.60 -13.02
C ALA A 141 2.25 4.94 -12.56
N ILE A 142 2.63 5.43 -11.37
CA ILE A 142 2.14 6.71 -10.85
C ILE A 142 2.46 7.86 -11.82
N ILE A 143 3.70 7.95 -12.28
CA ILE A 143 4.14 8.98 -13.25
C ILE A 143 3.39 8.84 -14.57
N LYS A 144 3.22 7.62 -15.07
CA LYS A 144 2.53 7.34 -16.33
C LYS A 144 1.08 7.79 -16.27
N PHE A 145 0.34 7.42 -15.22
CA PHE A 145 -1.07 7.80 -15.07
C PHE A 145 -1.23 9.30 -14.89
N TYR A 146 -0.36 9.94 -14.13
CA TYR A 146 -0.38 11.40 -14.00
C TYR A 146 -0.10 12.12 -15.33
N ARG A 147 0.91 11.65 -16.10
CA ARG A 147 1.30 12.25 -17.40
C ARG A 147 0.32 11.95 -18.53
N HIS A 148 -0.56 10.96 -18.38
CA HIS A 148 -1.61 10.66 -19.36
C HIS A 148 -2.61 11.82 -19.53
N GLY A 149 -2.69 12.73 -18.57
CA GLY A 149 -3.49 13.95 -18.63
C GLY A 149 -4.98 13.78 -18.32
N ASN A 150 -5.46 12.55 -18.14
CA ASN A 150 -6.81 12.29 -17.68
C ASN A 150 -6.82 12.20 -16.15
N LEU A 151 -7.27 13.29 -15.51
CA LEU A 151 -7.29 13.40 -14.05
C LEU A 151 -8.20 12.37 -13.40
N ASP A 152 -9.30 12.04 -14.02
CA ASP A 152 -10.28 11.09 -13.48
C ASP A 152 -9.67 9.67 -13.38
N ILE A 153 -8.93 9.25 -14.40
CA ILE A 153 -8.21 7.96 -14.37
C ILE A 153 -7.14 7.98 -13.30
N PHE A 154 -6.40 9.10 -13.18
CA PHE A 154 -5.39 9.25 -12.14
C PHE A 154 -5.98 9.23 -10.73
N GLU A 155 -7.09 9.97 -10.50
CA GLU A 155 -7.80 9.96 -9.21
C GLU A 155 -8.33 8.56 -8.86
N ASN A 156 -8.89 7.85 -9.82
CA ASN A 156 -9.37 6.49 -9.63
C ASN A 156 -8.22 5.54 -9.24
N PHE A 157 -7.11 5.59 -9.99
CA PHE A 157 -5.92 4.81 -9.70
C PHE A 157 -5.35 5.11 -8.29
N MET A 158 -5.19 6.38 -7.95
CA MET A 158 -4.70 6.79 -6.63
C MET A 158 -5.67 6.39 -5.50
N SER A 159 -6.98 6.44 -5.77
CA SER A 159 -8.00 5.98 -4.82
C SER A 159 -7.90 4.48 -4.55
N ALA A 160 -7.67 3.68 -5.58
CA ALA A 160 -7.43 2.25 -5.43
C ALA A 160 -6.16 1.95 -4.61
N LEU A 161 -5.05 2.65 -4.88
CA LEU A 161 -3.80 2.51 -4.13
C LEU A 161 -3.98 2.87 -2.65
N VAL A 162 -4.62 4.01 -2.37
CA VAL A 162 -4.86 4.45 -0.97
C VAL A 162 -5.80 3.48 -0.26
N MET A 163 -6.86 3.02 -0.92
CA MET A 163 -7.80 2.05 -0.36
C MET A 163 -7.10 0.73 -0.02
N GLY A 164 -6.34 0.16 -0.96
CA GLY A 164 -5.57 -1.06 -0.71
C GLY A 164 -4.56 -0.90 0.41
N GLY A 165 -3.87 0.25 0.44
CA GLY A 165 -2.93 0.59 1.50
C GLY A 165 -3.60 0.69 2.87
N VAL A 166 -4.71 1.42 2.97
CA VAL A 166 -5.49 1.57 4.21
C VAL A 166 -6.01 0.22 4.70
N LEU A 167 -6.54 -0.62 3.82
CA LEU A 167 -7.00 -1.97 4.19
C LEU A 167 -5.85 -2.83 4.72
N CYS A 168 -4.68 -2.80 4.08
CA CYS A 168 -3.49 -3.49 4.60
C CYS A 168 -3.11 -2.98 6.01
N LEU A 169 -3.10 -1.66 6.23
CA LEU A 169 -2.78 -1.07 7.54
C LEU A 169 -3.81 -1.44 8.62
N VAL A 170 -5.10 -1.45 8.29
CA VAL A 170 -6.16 -1.86 9.24
C VAL A 170 -5.98 -3.32 9.64
N ILE A 171 -5.74 -4.20 8.68
CA ILE A 171 -5.52 -5.63 8.96
C ILE A 171 -4.23 -5.83 9.76
N ALA A 172 -3.14 -5.15 9.40
CA ALA A 172 -1.89 -5.20 10.16
C ALA A 172 -2.05 -4.75 11.62
N SER A 173 -2.98 -3.82 11.89
CA SER A 173 -3.30 -3.37 13.25
C SER A 173 -3.96 -4.47 14.10
N VAL A 174 -4.71 -5.38 13.48
CA VAL A 174 -5.45 -6.46 14.15
C VAL A 174 -4.66 -7.77 14.16
N PHE A 175 -3.88 -8.01 13.10
CA PHE A 175 -3.06 -9.20 12.89
C PHE A 175 -1.58 -8.83 12.73
N PRO A 176 -0.91 -8.40 13.81
CA PRO A 176 0.51 -8.07 13.78
C PRO A 176 1.36 -9.31 13.55
N VAL A 177 2.24 -9.26 12.54
CA VAL A 177 3.12 -10.36 12.13
C VAL A 177 4.52 -9.81 11.88
N TYR A 178 5.56 -10.50 12.33
CA TYR A 178 6.96 -10.13 12.07
C TYR A 178 7.41 -10.53 10.65
N GLY A 179 6.90 -11.64 10.17
CA GLY A 179 7.38 -12.32 8.98
C GLY A 179 8.41 -13.40 9.29
N PRO A 180 8.63 -14.35 8.33
CA PRO A 180 9.41 -15.56 8.58
C PRO A 180 10.86 -15.29 8.98
N GLY A 181 11.50 -14.25 8.43
CA GLY A 181 12.89 -13.93 8.71
C GLY A 181 13.19 -13.64 10.18
N ARG A 182 12.22 -13.06 10.90
CA ARG A 182 12.34 -12.76 12.33
C ARG A 182 11.68 -13.82 13.21
N ALA A 183 10.50 -14.27 12.80
CA ALA A 183 9.74 -15.25 13.60
C ALA A 183 10.40 -16.60 13.68
N LEU A 184 11.18 -16.97 12.67
CA LEU A 184 11.86 -18.27 12.54
C LEU A 184 13.39 -18.11 12.50
N GLU A 185 13.93 -16.99 12.98
CA GLU A 185 15.36 -16.66 12.91
C GLU A 185 16.27 -17.76 13.47
N GLU A 186 15.90 -18.33 14.61
CA GLU A 186 16.66 -19.38 15.30
C GLU A 186 16.76 -20.69 14.50
N TYR A 187 15.87 -20.90 13.54
CA TYR A 187 15.82 -22.12 12.73
C TYR A 187 16.58 -22.00 11.41
N TYR A 188 17.02 -20.78 11.02
CA TYR A 188 17.81 -20.61 9.81
C TYR A 188 19.30 -20.83 10.07
N TYR A 189 19.89 -21.76 9.31
CA TYR A 189 21.33 -22.07 9.40
C TYR A 189 22.17 -21.37 8.33
N LEU A 190 21.54 -20.81 7.27
CA LEU A 190 22.22 -20.01 6.25
C LEU A 190 21.75 -18.56 6.32
N GLY A 191 22.70 -17.63 6.38
CA GLY A 191 22.45 -16.20 6.26
C GLY A 191 22.32 -15.76 4.80
N ILE A 192 21.75 -14.60 4.57
CA ILE A 192 21.62 -13.95 3.26
C ILE A 192 22.78 -12.96 3.13
N TYR A 193 23.84 -13.35 2.42
CA TYR A 193 25.07 -12.56 2.28
C TYR A 193 25.35 -12.24 0.82
N GLY A 194 26.06 -11.13 0.57
CA GLY A 194 26.57 -10.73 -0.73
C GLY A 194 27.28 -9.38 -0.63
N PRO A 195 27.96 -8.92 -1.68
CA PRO A 195 28.82 -7.74 -1.62
C PRO A 195 28.12 -6.40 -1.88
N TYR A 196 26.87 -6.39 -2.40
CA TYR A 196 26.21 -5.16 -2.90
C TYR A 196 24.83 -4.94 -2.29
N LEU A 197 23.79 -5.43 -2.95
CA LEU A 197 22.40 -5.20 -2.51
C LEU A 197 22.09 -5.86 -1.18
N SER A 198 22.66 -7.01 -0.91
CA SER A 198 22.51 -7.70 0.39
C SER A 198 23.10 -6.92 1.58
N VAL A 199 23.97 -5.94 1.35
CA VAL A 199 24.47 -5.03 2.38
C VAL A 199 23.56 -3.79 2.51
N VAL A 200 23.19 -3.20 1.38
CA VAL A 200 22.46 -1.92 1.35
C VAL A 200 20.97 -2.12 1.61
N ALA A 201 20.38 -3.17 1.05
CA ALA A 201 18.94 -3.40 1.10
C ALA A 201 18.40 -3.60 2.53
N PRO A 202 18.99 -4.42 3.41
CA PRO A 202 18.53 -4.54 4.79
C PRO A 202 18.52 -3.20 5.53
N PHE A 203 19.52 -2.34 5.30
CA PHE A 203 19.55 -1.00 5.87
C PHE A 203 18.38 -0.14 5.36
N ILE A 204 18.12 -0.13 4.07
CA ILE A 204 16.96 0.56 3.49
C ILE A 204 15.65 0.00 4.09
N MET A 205 15.54 -1.31 4.20
CA MET A 205 14.35 -1.95 4.76
C MET A 205 14.11 -1.55 6.22
N THR A 206 15.15 -1.39 7.05
CA THR A 206 14.99 -0.93 8.45
C THR A 206 14.40 0.48 8.54
N ILE A 207 14.61 1.33 7.53
CA ILE A 207 14.05 2.67 7.49
C ILE A 207 12.57 2.65 7.09
N PHE A 208 12.21 1.86 6.08
CA PHE A 208 10.89 1.93 5.45
C PHE A 208 9.88 0.88 5.93
N THR A 209 10.34 -0.22 6.52
CA THR A 209 9.43 -1.27 6.98
C THR A 209 9.27 -1.26 8.51
N PRO A 210 8.07 -1.57 9.02
CA PRO A 210 7.86 -1.72 10.45
C PRO A 210 8.57 -2.97 10.97
N THR A 211 8.87 -2.98 12.26
CA THR A 211 9.35 -4.20 12.94
C THR A 211 8.25 -5.25 13.09
N VAL A 212 6.99 -4.84 13.08
CA VAL A 212 5.78 -5.67 13.18
C VAL A 212 4.74 -5.09 12.23
N GLY A 213 3.96 -5.92 11.57
CA GLY A 213 2.91 -5.47 10.64
C GLY A 213 3.15 -5.93 9.21
N GLY A 214 3.86 -7.05 9.02
CA GLY A 214 4.18 -7.59 7.70
C GLY A 214 2.98 -8.16 6.93
N PHE A 215 1.87 -8.45 7.59
CA PHE A 215 0.67 -9.03 7.00
C PHE A 215 -0.49 -8.01 6.94
N PRO A 216 -1.19 -7.92 5.81
CA PRO A 216 -0.85 -8.40 4.47
C PRO A 216 0.33 -7.61 3.87
N SER A 217 0.99 -8.12 2.84
CA SER A 217 2.08 -7.39 2.19
C SER A 217 1.57 -6.13 1.51
N LEU A 218 1.76 -4.96 2.17
CA LEU A 218 1.42 -3.66 1.62
C LEU A 218 2.06 -3.45 0.25
N TYR A 219 3.34 -3.77 0.16
CA TYR A 219 4.11 -3.60 -1.06
C TYR A 219 3.54 -4.40 -2.23
N PHE A 220 3.24 -5.69 -2.02
CA PHE A 220 2.68 -6.55 -3.05
C PHE A 220 1.24 -6.14 -3.43
N CYS A 221 0.45 -5.64 -2.48
CA CYS A 221 -0.88 -5.09 -2.73
C CYS A 221 -0.82 -3.87 -3.68
N LEU A 222 0.03 -2.89 -3.37
CA LEU A 222 0.17 -1.69 -4.20
C LEU A 222 0.68 -2.02 -5.62
N LEU A 223 1.62 -2.97 -5.74
CA LEU A 223 2.10 -3.43 -7.03
C LEU A 223 1.04 -4.16 -7.84
N THR A 224 0.23 -4.98 -7.19
CA THR A 224 -0.87 -5.69 -7.86
C THR A 224 -1.91 -4.70 -8.38
N ILE A 225 -2.26 -3.66 -7.60
CA ILE A 225 -3.15 -2.59 -8.07
C ILE A 225 -2.54 -1.87 -9.27
N ALA A 226 -1.25 -1.46 -9.17
CA ALA A 226 -0.58 -0.80 -10.28
C ALA A 226 -0.55 -1.65 -11.55
N SER A 227 -0.30 -2.95 -11.40
CA SER A 227 -0.32 -3.92 -12.50
C SER A 227 -1.70 -4.05 -13.13
N TYR A 228 -2.75 -4.15 -12.31
CA TYR A 228 -4.14 -4.24 -12.77
C TYR A 228 -4.51 -3.06 -13.68
N TYR A 229 -4.23 -1.82 -13.25
CA TYR A 229 -4.52 -0.64 -14.07
C TYR A 229 -3.62 -0.53 -15.31
N LEU A 230 -2.40 -1.06 -15.28
CA LEU A 230 -1.52 -1.10 -16.44
C LEU A 230 -1.98 -2.09 -17.51
N TRP A 231 -2.75 -3.12 -17.18
CA TRP A 231 -3.21 -4.14 -18.14
C TRP A 231 -4.06 -3.54 -19.24
N ASP A 232 -4.81 -2.51 -18.99
CA ASP A 232 -5.64 -1.82 -20.00
C ASP A 232 -4.82 -1.18 -21.14
N TYR A 233 -3.49 -0.99 -20.92
CA TYR A 233 -2.60 -0.42 -21.92
C TYR A 233 -1.98 -1.44 -22.87
N GLY A 234 -2.35 -2.70 -22.77
CA GLY A 234 -2.05 -3.76 -23.74
C GLY A 234 -1.05 -4.83 -23.27
N LYS A 235 -0.88 -5.85 -24.13
CA LYS A 235 -0.17 -7.10 -23.80
C LYS A 235 1.24 -6.91 -23.21
N ARG A 236 2.01 -5.93 -23.68
CA ARG A 236 3.37 -5.67 -23.16
C ARG A 236 3.35 -5.31 -21.67
N TYR A 237 2.36 -4.55 -21.22
CA TYR A 237 2.23 -4.15 -19.82
C TYR A 237 1.78 -5.32 -18.94
N ILE A 238 0.93 -6.20 -19.46
CA ILE A 238 0.56 -7.46 -18.79
C ILE A 238 1.82 -8.30 -18.56
N ILE A 239 2.64 -8.50 -19.58
CA ILE A 239 3.87 -9.32 -19.48
C ILE A 239 4.84 -8.70 -18.48
N ILE A 240 5.14 -7.39 -18.60
CA ILE A 240 6.07 -6.69 -17.69
C ILE A 240 5.57 -6.78 -16.25
N SER A 241 4.30 -6.48 -16.02
CA SER A 241 3.70 -6.55 -14.68
C SER A 241 3.76 -7.97 -14.11
N PHE A 242 3.43 -8.99 -14.90
CA PHE A 242 3.48 -10.38 -14.45
C PHE A 242 4.90 -10.80 -14.08
N VAL A 243 5.89 -10.47 -14.91
CA VAL A 243 7.30 -10.76 -14.63
C VAL A 243 7.76 -10.09 -13.34
N ILE A 244 7.44 -8.79 -13.16
CA ILE A 244 7.85 -8.04 -11.97
C ILE A 244 7.11 -8.56 -10.72
N LEU A 245 5.81 -8.81 -10.79
CA LEU A 245 5.07 -9.38 -9.66
C LEU A 245 5.63 -10.74 -9.24
N THR A 246 5.96 -11.61 -10.21
CA THR A 246 6.59 -12.90 -9.92
C THR A 246 7.97 -12.74 -9.30
N ALA A 247 8.78 -11.79 -9.81
CA ALA A 247 10.10 -11.48 -9.27
C ALA A 247 10.02 -10.93 -7.82
N VAL A 248 9.08 -10.02 -7.56
CA VAL A 248 8.85 -9.47 -6.21
C VAL A 248 8.34 -10.54 -5.25
N PHE A 249 7.42 -11.39 -5.70
CA PHE A 249 6.92 -12.53 -4.91
C PHE A 249 8.06 -13.47 -4.54
N TRP A 250 8.88 -13.88 -5.53
CA TRP A 250 10.08 -14.70 -5.30
C TRP A 250 10.99 -14.03 -4.27
N GLY A 251 11.38 -12.77 -4.52
CA GLY A 251 12.26 -12.02 -3.62
C GLY A 251 11.69 -11.93 -2.19
N GLY A 252 10.39 -11.68 -2.04
CA GLY A 252 9.73 -11.57 -0.75
C GLY A 252 9.82 -12.84 0.09
N VAL A 253 9.61 -14.01 -0.52
CA VAL A 253 9.68 -15.33 0.16
C VAL A 253 11.13 -15.78 0.34
N TYR A 254 11.97 -15.64 -0.69
CA TYR A 254 13.39 -16.04 -0.64
C TYR A 254 14.17 -15.23 0.40
N LEU A 255 13.97 -13.93 0.45
CA LEU A 255 14.61 -13.03 1.42
C LEU A 255 13.95 -13.08 2.81
N ARG A 256 12.96 -13.95 3.02
CA ARG A 256 12.28 -14.18 4.30
C ARG A 256 11.50 -12.97 4.82
N TYR A 257 11.09 -12.07 3.91
CA TYR A 257 10.28 -10.90 4.29
C TYR A 257 8.81 -11.26 4.50
N HIS A 258 8.28 -12.20 3.72
CA HIS A 258 6.86 -12.52 3.67
C HIS A 258 6.57 -14.02 3.72
N TYR A 259 5.47 -14.36 4.37
CA TYR A 259 4.80 -15.64 4.19
C TYR A 259 4.10 -15.68 2.83
N LEU A 260 3.81 -16.89 2.30
CA LEU A 260 3.00 -17.01 1.08
C LEU A 260 1.59 -16.43 1.26
N LEU A 261 1.04 -16.57 2.46
CA LEU A 261 -0.26 -16.03 2.83
C LEU A 261 -0.31 -14.50 2.75
N ASP A 262 0.80 -13.81 2.97
CA ASP A 262 0.88 -12.35 2.85
C ASP A 262 0.59 -11.90 1.43
N ALA A 263 1.13 -12.62 0.43
CA ALA A 263 0.92 -12.32 -0.96
C ALA A 263 -0.52 -12.66 -1.41
N LEU A 264 -1.07 -13.79 -0.97
CA LEU A 264 -2.46 -14.17 -1.28
C LEU A 264 -3.45 -13.15 -0.73
N ALA A 265 -3.29 -12.73 0.52
CA ALA A 265 -4.12 -11.70 1.12
C ALA A 265 -3.98 -10.36 0.39
N ALA A 266 -2.74 -10.00 0.03
CA ALA A 266 -2.46 -8.77 -0.73
C ALA A 266 -3.11 -8.77 -2.12
N LEU A 267 -3.12 -9.90 -2.83
CA LEU A 267 -3.83 -10.07 -4.10
C LEU A 267 -5.34 -9.81 -3.93
N LEU A 268 -5.96 -10.45 -2.94
CA LEU A 268 -7.40 -10.29 -2.69
C LEU A 268 -7.74 -8.84 -2.36
N LEU A 269 -6.95 -8.18 -1.51
CA LEU A 269 -7.16 -6.78 -1.17
C LEU A 269 -6.93 -5.84 -2.35
N ALA A 270 -5.96 -6.13 -3.21
CA ALA A 270 -5.69 -5.36 -4.40
C ALA A 270 -6.87 -5.40 -5.38
N PHE A 271 -7.39 -6.60 -5.69
CA PHE A 271 -8.56 -6.75 -6.55
C PHE A 271 -9.82 -6.11 -5.94
N LEU A 272 -10.06 -6.30 -4.64
CA LEU A 272 -11.16 -5.66 -3.94
C LEU A 272 -11.06 -4.13 -4.07
N SER A 273 -9.89 -3.56 -3.78
CA SER A 273 -9.67 -2.11 -3.80
C SER A 273 -9.84 -1.54 -5.21
N ALA A 274 -9.27 -2.19 -6.22
CA ALA A 274 -9.41 -1.76 -7.61
C ALA A 274 -10.87 -1.83 -8.08
N THR A 275 -11.57 -2.92 -7.75
CA THR A 275 -12.99 -3.11 -8.11
C THR A 275 -13.88 -2.06 -7.45
N VAL A 276 -13.70 -1.81 -6.15
CA VAL A 276 -14.49 -0.82 -5.41
C VAL A 276 -14.19 0.59 -5.90
N ALA A 277 -12.93 0.94 -6.16
CA ALA A 277 -12.57 2.25 -6.69
C ALA A 277 -13.20 2.47 -8.07
N ASN A 278 -13.13 1.48 -8.98
CA ASN A 278 -13.76 1.53 -10.30
C ASN A 278 -15.28 1.67 -10.20
N PHE A 279 -15.91 0.96 -9.28
CA PHE A 279 -17.36 1.03 -9.05
C PHE A 279 -17.76 2.44 -8.58
N ILE A 280 -17.08 3.00 -7.58
CA ILE A 280 -17.37 4.37 -7.09
C ILE A 280 -17.18 5.39 -8.21
N PHE A 281 -16.10 5.23 -8.99
CA PHE A 281 -15.81 6.09 -10.12
C PHE A 281 -16.90 6.06 -11.19
N PHE A 282 -17.34 4.86 -11.56
CA PHE A 282 -18.42 4.65 -12.55
C PHE A 282 -19.73 5.34 -12.12
N PHE A 283 -20.14 5.17 -10.87
CA PHE A 283 -21.35 5.82 -10.36
C PHE A 283 -21.25 7.34 -10.32
N LYS A 284 -20.08 7.87 -9.95
CA LYS A 284 -19.85 9.31 -9.94
C LYS A 284 -20.00 9.94 -11.33
N HIS A 285 -19.52 9.27 -12.39
CA HIS A 285 -19.56 9.76 -13.76
C HIS A 285 -20.91 9.49 -14.44
N GLY A 286 -21.54 8.35 -14.19
CA GLY A 286 -22.87 8.05 -14.67
C GLY A 286 -23.92 9.06 -14.20
N LYS A 287 -23.83 9.45 -12.92
CA LYS A 287 -24.73 10.48 -12.36
C LYS A 287 -24.53 11.86 -12.98
N ASN A 288 -23.28 12.25 -13.26
CA ASN A 288 -22.99 13.53 -13.92
C ASN A 288 -23.57 13.60 -15.35
N ILE A 289 -23.62 12.47 -16.07
CA ILE A 289 -24.23 12.39 -17.42
C ILE A 289 -25.75 12.52 -17.34
N GLU A 290 -26.39 11.90 -16.36
CA GLU A 290 -27.84 12.02 -16.14
C GLU A 290 -28.25 13.43 -15.74
N ASP A 291 -27.50 14.06 -14.83
CA ASP A 291 -27.76 15.42 -14.37
C ASP A 291 -27.56 16.45 -15.51
N ALA A 292 -26.50 16.30 -16.32
CA ALA A 292 -26.29 17.14 -17.51
C ALA A 292 -27.38 16.93 -18.59
N GLY A 293 -27.89 15.72 -18.72
CA GLY A 293 -29.02 15.42 -19.62
C GLY A 293 -30.34 16.04 -19.15
N ARG A 294 -30.58 16.14 -17.84
CA ARG A 294 -31.76 16.80 -17.28
C ARG A 294 -31.72 18.32 -17.44
N GLU A 295 -30.57 18.93 -17.16
CA GLU A 295 -30.39 20.39 -17.33
C GLU A 295 -30.59 20.84 -18.80
N THR A 296 -30.16 20.02 -19.77
CA THR A 296 -30.39 20.30 -21.20
C THR A 296 -31.86 20.16 -21.61
N ILE A 297 -32.62 19.31 -20.97
CA ILE A 297 -34.07 19.15 -21.24
C ILE A 297 -34.85 20.31 -20.59
N GLU A 298 -34.46 20.73 -19.38
CA GLU A 298 -35.12 21.85 -18.67
C GLU A 298 -34.83 23.21 -19.28
N SER A 299 -33.63 23.39 -19.87
CA SER A 299 -33.24 24.65 -20.55
C SER A 299 -33.72 24.79 -21.98
N GLY A 300 -34.28 23.70 -22.58
CA GLY A 300 -34.81 23.66 -23.95
C GLY A 300 -36.33 23.90 -24.06
N ASN A 301 -37.02 24.14 -22.94
CA ASN A 301 -38.40 24.63 -22.87
C ASN A 301 -38.45 26.08 -22.41
#